data_49ac03c1914a494ee577d75025e10bba
#
_entry.id   49ac03c1914a494ee577d75025e10bba
#
_cell.length_a   1.000
_cell.length_b   1.000
_cell.length_c   1.000
_cell.angle_alpha   90.00
_cell.angle_beta   90.00
_cell.angle_gamma   90.00
#
_symmetry.space_group_name_H-M   'P 1'
#
loop_
_entity.id
_entity.type
_entity.pdbx_description
1 polymer ?
#
loop_
_entity_poly.entity_id
_entity_poly.type
_entity_poly.pdbx_seq_one_letter_code
_entity_poly.pdbx_strand_id
1 'polypeptide(L)'
;MDIEKNLSTISKKLSNYNAKLIPVIKNRTVEEVKEVYNCGFREFAENRLDDYFLHSDKFDDAVFHFIAPIQSRKIKVIFENFEFIHTVSRFKEIDLISKLDKKRKVLLQINIDKDPNKSGIDPDLIFEYFEYSKNSLDLPIGLMC
;
A
#
# COMPACT_ATOMS: atom_id res chain seq x y z
N MET A 1 -16.18 11.22 16.26
CA MET A 1 -14.75 10.88 16.59
C MET A 1 -13.92 12.07 16.18
N ASP A 2 -13.04 12.57 17.03
CA ASP A 2 -12.21 13.75 16.72
C ASP A 2 -10.98 13.31 15.92
N ILE A 3 -11.11 13.36 14.60
CA ILE A 3 -10.10 12.90 13.64
C ILE A 3 -8.84 13.77 13.77
N GLU A 4 -9.00 15.09 13.81
CA GLU A 4 -7.88 16.02 13.87
C GLU A 4 -7.02 15.82 15.12
N LYS A 5 -7.66 15.71 16.30
CA LYS A 5 -6.97 15.45 17.57
C LYS A 5 -6.21 14.11 17.55
N ASN A 6 -6.82 13.06 16.98
CA ASN A 6 -6.19 11.75 16.89
C ASN A 6 -4.96 11.80 15.98
N LEU A 7 -5.07 12.41 14.80
CA LEU A 7 -3.97 12.56 13.85
C LEU A 7 -2.83 13.38 14.46
N SER A 8 -3.13 14.53 15.10
CA SER A 8 -2.15 15.34 15.79
C SER A 8 -1.40 14.56 16.87
N THR A 9 -2.15 13.78 17.68
CA THR A 9 -1.56 12.96 18.74
C THR A 9 -0.59 11.91 18.21
N ILE A 10 -0.98 11.20 17.13
CA ILE A 10 -0.15 10.16 16.53
C ILE A 10 1.07 10.79 15.84
N SER A 11 0.87 11.85 15.05
CA SER A 11 1.96 12.57 14.37
C SER A 11 3.01 13.08 15.36
N LYS A 12 2.56 13.63 16.50
CA LYS A 12 3.46 14.06 17.57
C LYS A 12 4.28 12.90 18.16
N LYS A 13 3.67 11.71 18.34
CA LYS A 13 4.41 10.53 18.78
C LYS A 13 5.44 10.07 17.75
N LEU A 14 5.13 10.17 16.45
CA LEU A 14 6.01 9.75 15.36
C LEU A 14 7.12 10.77 15.07
N SER A 15 7.02 12.02 15.51
CA SER A 15 8.00 13.07 15.20
C SER A 15 9.44 12.76 15.64
N ASN A 16 9.61 11.86 16.61
CA ASN A 16 10.92 11.41 17.09
C ASN A 16 11.47 10.21 16.29
N TYR A 17 10.73 9.72 15.31
CA TYR A 17 11.09 8.56 14.52
C TYR A 17 11.16 8.95 13.03
N ASN A 18 12.00 8.27 12.27
CA ASN A 18 12.01 8.40 10.81
C ASN A 18 10.86 7.56 10.23
N ALA A 19 9.63 7.94 10.58
CA ALA A 19 8.42 7.22 10.20
C ALA A 19 7.35 8.19 9.68
N LYS A 20 6.58 7.73 8.70
CA LYS A 20 5.47 8.46 8.09
C LYS A 20 4.15 7.80 8.46
N LEU A 21 3.18 8.62 8.86
CA LEU A 21 1.81 8.15 9.07
C LEU A 21 1.07 8.13 7.73
N ILE A 22 0.52 6.97 7.37
CA ILE A 22 -0.35 6.81 6.21
C ILE A 22 -1.73 6.40 6.72
N PRO A 23 -2.73 7.29 6.67
CA PRO A 23 -4.10 6.99 7.08
C PRO A 23 -4.74 5.93 6.18
N VAL A 24 -5.35 4.90 6.80
CA VAL A 24 -6.15 3.89 6.10
C VAL A 24 -7.60 4.37 6.02
N ILE A 25 -8.09 4.57 4.80
CA ILE A 25 -9.40 5.19 4.54
C ILE A 25 -10.50 4.22 4.11
N LYS A 26 -10.25 2.91 4.18
CA LYS A 26 -11.26 1.91 3.85
C LYS A 26 -12.57 2.12 4.61
N ASN A 27 -13.71 1.98 3.93
CA ASN A 27 -15.05 2.18 4.49
C ASN A 27 -15.26 3.57 5.13
N ARG A 28 -14.56 4.60 4.65
CA ARG A 28 -14.75 5.99 5.09
C ARG A 28 -15.54 6.77 4.05
N THR A 29 -16.31 7.75 4.53
CA THR A 29 -17.00 8.68 3.63
C THR A 29 -16.02 9.69 3.03
N VAL A 30 -16.40 10.33 1.94
CA VAL A 30 -15.59 11.40 1.33
C VAL A 30 -15.37 12.54 2.31
N GLU A 31 -16.36 12.86 3.16
CA GLU A 31 -16.28 13.90 4.17
C GLU A 31 -15.22 13.57 5.23
N GLU A 32 -15.19 12.31 5.75
CA GLU A 32 -14.20 11.87 6.71
C GLU A 32 -12.78 11.91 6.11
N VAL A 33 -12.62 11.50 4.84
CA VAL A 33 -11.33 11.58 4.14
C VAL A 33 -10.92 13.03 3.91
N LYS A 34 -11.86 13.91 3.61
CA LYS A 34 -11.61 15.35 3.45
C LYS A 34 -11.13 16.01 4.75
N GLU A 35 -11.62 15.58 5.91
CA GLU A 35 -11.09 16.06 7.20
C GLU A 35 -9.62 15.70 7.34
N VAL A 36 -9.23 14.45 7.03
CA VAL A 36 -7.83 14.01 7.05
C VAL A 36 -6.97 14.80 6.06
N TYR A 37 -7.48 15.01 4.84
CA TYR A 37 -6.81 15.79 3.81
C TYR A 37 -6.58 17.24 4.24
N ASN A 38 -7.57 17.88 4.88
CA ASN A 38 -7.48 19.24 5.41
C ASN A 38 -6.46 19.35 6.56
N CYS A 39 -6.18 18.25 7.27
CA CYS A 39 -5.08 18.17 8.25
C CYS A 39 -3.68 18.08 7.60
N GLY A 40 -3.59 18.18 6.26
CA GLY A 40 -2.32 18.19 5.51
C GLY A 40 -1.84 16.81 5.03
N PHE A 41 -2.60 15.75 5.23
CA PHE A 41 -2.25 14.43 4.71
C PHE A 41 -2.50 14.35 3.20
N ARG A 42 -1.57 13.73 2.48
CA ARG A 42 -1.62 13.54 1.03
C ARG A 42 -1.37 12.10 0.60
N GLU A 43 -1.09 11.22 1.53
CA GLU A 43 -0.94 9.78 1.28
C GLU A 43 -1.99 9.01 2.05
N PHE A 44 -2.70 8.12 1.34
CA PHE A 44 -3.80 7.35 1.88
C PHE A 44 -3.65 5.88 1.51
N ALA A 45 -4.04 4.98 2.40
CA ALA A 45 -4.04 3.56 2.09
C ALA A 45 -5.48 3.03 1.92
N GLU A 46 -5.66 2.22 0.89
CA GLU A 46 -6.94 1.64 0.52
C GLU A 46 -6.82 0.14 0.23
N ASN A 47 -7.88 -0.61 0.51
CA ASN A 47 -7.91 -2.05 0.30
C ASN A 47 -8.90 -2.50 -0.80
N ARG A 48 -9.68 -1.59 -1.36
CA ARG A 48 -10.71 -1.87 -2.36
C ARG A 48 -10.64 -0.88 -3.51
N LEU A 49 -10.76 -1.39 -4.74
CA LEU A 49 -10.79 -0.54 -5.93
C LEU A 49 -12.04 0.36 -5.95
N ASP A 50 -13.18 -0.15 -5.50
CA ASP A 50 -14.44 0.61 -5.49
C ASP A 50 -14.32 1.83 -4.55
N ASP A 51 -13.75 1.64 -3.36
CA ASP A 51 -13.52 2.73 -2.40
C ASP A 51 -12.46 3.71 -2.92
N TYR A 52 -11.41 3.21 -3.61
CA TYR A 52 -10.44 4.06 -4.30
C TYR A 52 -11.11 4.98 -5.32
N PHE A 53 -11.96 4.44 -6.21
CA PHE A 53 -12.65 5.25 -7.22
C PHE A 53 -13.66 6.23 -6.63
N LEU A 54 -14.18 5.96 -5.43
CA LEU A 54 -15.01 6.91 -4.69
C LEU A 54 -14.22 8.16 -4.24
N HIS A 55 -12.93 7.99 -3.91
CA HIS A 55 -12.10 9.02 -3.32
C HIS A 55 -11.17 9.71 -4.33
N SER A 56 -10.60 8.98 -5.29
CA SER A 56 -9.50 9.46 -6.15
C SER A 56 -9.82 10.76 -6.90
N ASP A 57 -11.04 10.91 -7.40
CA ASP A 57 -11.48 12.10 -8.14
C ASP A 57 -11.67 13.36 -7.26
N LYS A 58 -11.55 13.22 -5.94
CA LYS A 58 -11.81 14.30 -4.98
C LYS A 58 -10.53 14.93 -4.43
N PHE A 59 -9.38 14.29 -4.66
CA PHE A 59 -8.10 14.68 -4.07
C PHE A 59 -6.98 14.55 -5.10
N ASP A 60 -6.86 15.54 -6.00
CA ASP A 60 -6.00 15.50 -7.19
C ASP A 60 -4.51 15.34 -6.90
N ASP A 61 -4.04 15.81 -5.74
CA ASP A 61 -2.63 15.70 -5.31
C ASP A 61 -2.40 14.56 -4.30
N ALA A 62 -3.38 13.69 -4.11
CA ALA A 62 -3.26 12.56 -3.20
C ALA A 62 -2.57 11.37 -3.86
N VAL A 63 -1.73 10.70 -3.07
CA VAL A 63 -1.06 9.45 -3.42
C VAL A 63 -1.74 8.30 -2.71
N PHE A 64 -2.08 7.25 -3.47
CA PHE A 64 -2.79 6.11 -2.92
C PHE A 64 -1.90 4.86 -2.84
N HIS A 65 -2.01 4.16 -1.70
CA HIS A 65 -1.33 2.91 -1.40
C HIS A 65 -2.33 1.76 -1.40
N PHE A 66 -2.06 0.71 -2.17
CA PHE A 66 -2.86 -0.51 -2.14
C PHE A 66 -2.33 -1.47 -1.08
N ILE A 67 -3.18 -1.85 -0.12
CA ILE A 67 -2.79 -2.64 1.06
C ILE A 67 -3.56 -3.96 1.22
N ALA A 68 -4.30 -4.41 0.20
CA ALA A 68 -5.02 -5.68 0.24
C ALA A 68 -4.31 -6.76 -0.58
N PRO A 69 -4.57 -8.06 -0.34
CA PRO A 69 -4.05 -9.14 -1.17
C PRO A 69 -4.40 -8.96 -2.65
N ILE A 70 -3.41 -9.15 -3.52
CA ILE A 70 -3.56 -8.93 -4.95
C ILE A 70 -4.32 -10.10 -5.58
N GLN A 71 -5.41 -9.79 -6.26
CA GLN A 71 -6.05 -10.72 -7.19
C GLN A 71 -5.39 -10.56 -8.56
N SER A 72 -4.81 -11.64 -9.10
CA SER A 72 -4.03 -11.59 -10.36
C SER A 72 -4.77 -10.90 -11.52
N ARG A 73 -6.09 -11.10 -11.64
CA ARG A 73 -6.94 -10.45 -12.67
C ARG A 73 -7.07 -8.93 -12.51
N LYS A 74 -6.79 -8.38 -11.29
CA LYS A 74 -6.90 -6.96 -10.98
C LYS A 74 -5.55 -6.23 -11.00
N ILE A 75 -4.45 -6.95 -11.19
CA ILE A 75 -3.10 -6.40 -11.04
C ILE A 75 -2.86 -5.20 -11.96
N LYS A 76 -3.33 -5.25 -13.21
CA LYS A 76 -3.21 -4.15 -14.17
C LYS A 76 -3.91 -2.89 -13.64
N VAL A 77 -5.17 -3.00 -13.23
CA VAL A 77 -5.96 -1.88 -12.70
C VAL A 77 -5.34 -1.31 -11.42
N ILE A 78 -4.81 -2.17 -10.54
CA ILE A 78 -4.11 -1.72 -9.33
C ILE A 78 -2.89 -0.89 -9.71
N PHE A 79 -2.04 -1.35 -10.65
CA PHE A 79 -0.85 -0.64 -11.08
C PHE A 79 -1.14 0.64 -11.88
N GLU A 80 -2.29 0.72 -12.53
CA GLU A 80 -2.73 1.94 -13.20
C GLU A 80 -3.10 3.06 -12.23
N ASN A 81 -3.60 2.72 -11.05
CA ASN A 81 -4.26 3.65 -10.14
C ASN A 81 -3.51 3.92 -8.82
N PHE A 82 -2.69 2.99 -8.33
CA PHE A 82 -1.97 3.15 -7.07
C PHE A 82 -0.48 3.39 -7.32
N GLU A 83 0.13 4.25 -6.50
CA GLU A 83 1.57 4.54 -6.55
C GLU A 83 2.40 3.51 -5.77
N PHE A 84 1.85 2.99 -4.69
CA PHE A 84 2.49 2.00 -3.83
C PHE A 84 1.62 0.74 -3.72
N ILE A 85 2.22 -0.42 -3.86
CA ILE A 85 1.57 -1.72 -3.71
C ILE A 85 2.29 -2.51 -2.61
N HIS A 86 1.62 -2.73 -1.47
CA HIS A 86 2.24 -3.25 -0.24
C HIS A 86 2.19 -4.76 -0.08
N THR A 87 1.56 -5.50 -0.97
CA THR A 87 1.11 -6.87 -0.69
C THR A 87 1.58 -7.91 -1.70
N VAL A 88 2.73 -7.64 -2.35
CA VAL A 88 3.34 -8.61 -3.26
C VAL A 88 3.92 -9.76 -2.46
N SER A 89 3.45 -10.99 -2.71
CA SER A 89 3.82 -12.16 -1.91
C SER A 89 3.98 -13.47 -2.70
N ARG A 90 3.81 -13.43 -4.02
CA ARG A 90 3.90 -14.62 -4.89
C ARG A 90 4.76 -14.34 -6.12
N PHE A 91 5.58 -15.28 -6.55
CA PHE A 91 6.34 -15.19 -7.80
C PHE A 91 5.49 -14.85 -9.00
N LYS A 92 4.29 -15.47 -9.09
CA LYS A 92 3.32 -15.17 -10.17
C LYS A 92 2.92 -13.70 -10.21
N GLU A 93 2.85 -13.01 -9.07
CA GLU A 93 2.57 -11.56 -9.02
C GLU A 93 3.74 -10.78 -9.60
N ILE A 94 4.97 -11.14 -9.23
CA ILE A 94 6.19 -10.53 -9.76
C ILE A 94 6.26 -10.69 -11.28
N ASP A 95 5.96 -11.89 -11.80
CA ASP A 95 5.92 -12.16 -13.25
C ASP A 95 4.85 -11.35 -13.99
N LEU A 96 3.71 -11.11 -13.35
CA LEU A 96 2.67 -10.27 -13.94
C LEU A 96 3.05 -8.80 -13.92
N ILE A 97 3.66 -8.34 -12.82
CA ILE A 97 4.12 -6.96 -12.65
C ILE A 97 5.22 -6.63 -13.66
N SER A 98 6.17 -7.55 -13.90
CA SER A 98 7.28 -7.35 -14.84
C SER A 98 6.82 -7.04 -16.27
N LYS A 99 5.61 -7.44 -16.63
CA LYS A 99 5.00 -7.25 -17.96
C LYS A 99 4.21 -5.95 -18.07
N LEU A 100 4.11 -5.16 -16.99
CA LEU A 100 3.37 -3.91 -16.99
C LEU A 100 4.27 -2.75 -17.40
N ASP A 101 3.73 -1.85 -18.21
CA ASP A 101 4.45 -0.64 -18.66
C ASP A 101 4.64 0.36 -17.52
N LYS A 102 3.65 0.47 -16.62
CA LYS A 102 3.73 1.38 -15.48
C LYS A 102 4.61 0.83 -14.37
N LYS A 103 5.57 1.64 -13.96
CA LYS A 103 6.45 1.36 -12.82
C LYS A 103 5.83 1.94 -11.55
N ARG A 104 5.73 1.13 -10.51
CA ARG A 104 5.19 1.50 -9.20
C ARG A 104 6.12 1.01 -8.10
N LYS A 105 6.03 1.61 -6.92
CA LYS A 105 6.78 1.15 -5.76
C LYS A 105 6.09 -0.07 -5.15
N VAL A 106 6.79 -1.16 -5.01
CA VAL A 106 6.25 -2.41 -4.44
C VAL A 106 6.91 -2.76 -3.11
N LEU A 107 6.14 -3.34 -2.21
CA LEU A 107 6.64 -3.94 -0.99
C LEU A 107 6.32 -5.44 -1.01
N LEU A 108 7.32 -6.25 -0.66
CA LEU A 108 7.15 -7.67 -0.44
C LEU A 108 6.54 -7.88 0.93
N GLN A 109 5.38 -8.51 0.98
CA GLN A 109 4.69 -8.81 2.24
C GLN A 109 5.26 -10.07 2.87
N ILE A 110 5.67 -9.98 4.12
CA ILE A 110 6.25 -11.08 4.91
C ILE A 110 5.23 -11.55 5.95
N ASN A 111 5.06 -12.85 6.08
CA ASN A 111 4.30 -13.48 7.15
C ASN A 111 5.23 -13.86 8.31
N ILE A 112 5.59 -12.88 9.13
CA ILE A 112 6.59 -13.03 10.19
C ILE A 112 6.22 -14.14 11.18
N ASP A 113 4.95 -14.23 11.54
CA ASP A 113 4.45 -15.20 12.53
C ASP A 113 4.30 -16.62 11.95
N LYS A 114 4.50 -16.80 10.63
CA LYS A 114 4.21 -18.06 9.90
C LYS A 114 2.76 -18.53 10.13
N ASP A 115 1.82 -17.61 10.32
CA ASP A 115 0.40 -17.93 10.52
C ASP A 115 -0.21 -18.40 9.19
N PRO A 116 -0.73 -19.63 9.11
CA PRO A 116 -1.29 -20.19 7.88
C PRO A 116 -2.55 -19.44 7.38
N ASN A 117 -3.19 -18.63 8.23
CA ASN A 117 -4.35 -17.83 7.88
C ASN A 117 -3.99 -16.42 7.35
N LYS A 118 -2.71 -16.04 7.41
CA LYS A 118 -2.22 -14.75 6.93
C LYS A 118 -1.53 -14.88 5.57
N SER A 119 -1.72 -13.89 4.72
CA SER A 119 -0.94 -13.77 3.49
C SER A 119 0.46 -13.28 3.79
N GLY A 120 1.41 -13.61 2.92
CA GLY A 120 2.79 -13.14 3.01
C GLY A 120 3.79 -14.25 2.70
N ILE A 121 5.00 -13.84 2.41
CA ILE A 121 6.15 -14.70 2.13
C ILE A 121 6.64 -15.29 3.45
N ASP A 122 6.97 -16.58 3.48
CA ASP A 122 7.67 -17.17 4.62
C ASP A 122 9.01 -16.43 4.84
N PRO A 123 9.32 -16.00 6.07
CA PRO A 123 10.56 -15.29 6.38
C PRO A 123 11.83 -16.00 5.86
N ASP A 124 11.84 -17.33 5.85
CA ASP A 124 12.99 -18.12 5.38
C ASP A 124 13.22 -17.99 3.86
N LEU A 125 12.20 -17.56 3.10
CA LEU A 125 12.24 -17.39 1.64
C LEU A 125 12.44 -15.92 1.19
N ILE A 126 12.51 -14.96 2.11
CA ILE A 126 12.48 -13.55 1.75
C ILE A 126 13.65 -13.14 0.84
N PHE A 127 14.84 -13.67 1.04
CA PHE A 127 15.99 -13.37 0.21
C PHE A 127 15.82 -13.88 -1.23
N GLU A 128 15.22 -15.05 -1.42
CA GLU A 128 14.91 -15.60 -2.74
C GLU A 128 13.93 -14.70 -3.48
N TYR A 129 12.85 -14.29 -2.79
CA TYR A 129 11.85 -13.36 -3.36
C TYR A 129 12.44 -11.98 -3.68
N PHE A 130 13.31 -11.47 -2.81
CA PHE A 130 13.97 -10.18 -3.04
C PHE A 130 14.87 -10.21 -4.26
N GLU A 131 15.75 -11.21 -4.38
CA GLU A 131 16.64 -11.36 -5.54
C GLU A 131 15.84 -11.61 -6.83
N TYR A 132 14.80 -12.43 -6.76
CA TYR A 132 13.90 -12.64 -7.91
C TYR A 132 13.23 -11.34 -8.35
N SER A 133 12.71 -10.57 -7.40
CA SER A 133 12.07 -9.28 -7.67
C SER A 133 13.06 -8.28 -8.26
N LYS A 134 14.26 -8.18 -7.69
CA LYS A 134 15.32 -7.29 -8.17
C LYS A 134 15.74 -7.60 -9.62
N ASN A 135 15.79 -8.87 -9.98
CA ASN A 135 16.16 -9.31 -11.33
C ASN A 135 15.01 -9.16 -12.34
N SER A 136 13.76 -9.23 -11.87
CA SER A 136 12.57 -9.21 -12.73
C SER A 136 11.93 -7.83 -12.86
N LEU A 137 12.13 -6.96 -11.86
CA LEU A 137 11.46 -5.67 -11.74
C LEU A 137 12.49 -4.54 -11.69
N ASP A 138 12.39 -3.61 -12.65
CA ASP A 138 13.16 -2.37 -12.64
C ASP A 138 12.36 -1.28 -11.90
N LEU A 139 12.21 -1.45 -10.56
CA LEU A 139 11.45 -0.53 -9.72
C LEU A 139 11.88 -0.64 -8.24
N PRO A 140 11.56 0.37 -7.41
CA PRO A 140 11.84 0.32 -5.98
C PRO A 140 11.10 -0.82 -5.28
N ILE A 141 11.82 -1.58 -4.46
CA ILE A 141 11.29 -2.70 -3.70
C ILE A 141 11.53 -2.43 -2.21
N GLY A 142 10.48 -2.57 -1.42
CA GLY A 142 10.53 -2.49 0.04
C GLY A 142 9.96 -3.74 0.70
N LEU A 143 9.84 -3.73 2.01
CA LEU A 143 9.27 -4.81 2.81
C LEU A 143 8.07 -4.31 3.61
N MET A 144 7.09 -5.18 3.81
CA MET A 144 5.90 -4.97 4.63
C MET A 144 5.63 -6.19 5.48
N CYS A 145 5.24 -6.00 6.72
CA CYS A 145 4.83 -7.06 7.65
C CYS A 145 3.63 -6.65 8.50
#